data_407b249069bec3e3fb374ec2b55742b0
#
_entry.id   407b249069bec3e3fb374ec2b55742b0
#
_cell.length_a   1.000
_cell.length_b   1.000
_cell.length_c   1.000
_cell.angle_alpha   90.00
_cell.angle_beta   90.00
_cell.angle_gamma   90.00
#
_symmetry.space_group_name_H-M   'P 1'
#
loop_
_entity.id
_entity.type
_entity.pdbx_description
1 polymer ?
#
loop_
_entity_poly.entity_id
_entity_poly.type
_entity_poly.pdbx_seq_one_letter_code
_entity_poly.pdbx_strand_id
1 'polypeptide(L)'
;PTITLAVNQWQHIREDLHTEHPKSVFMLKHKMKSVLGFTVREHNEWIIKPDGSYGEHSIRLDFYNERKYTMFLLKYSEIINRTP
;
A
#
# COMPACT_ATOMS: atom_id res chain seq x y z
N PRO A 1 -8.24 -0.97 -9.40
CA PRO A 1 -7.41 -2.10 -8.96
C PRO A 1 -6.86 -1.90 -7.55
N THR A 2 -6.60 -2.98 -6.87
CA THR A 2 -6.12 -2.97 -5.48
C THR A 2 -4.82 -3.77 -5.39
N ILE A 3 -3.83 -3.21 -4.67
CA ILE A 3 -2.58 -3.90 -4.36
C ILE A 3 -2.57 -4.19 -2.87
N THR A 4 -2.24 -5.43 -2.49
CA THR A 4 -2.07 -5.82 -1.08
C THR A 4 -0.59 -5.93 -0.77
N LEU A 5 -0.16 -5.25 0.29
CA LEU A 5 1.23 -5.19 0.73
C LEU A 5 1.36 -5.64 2.18
N ALA A 6 2.51 -6.22 2.53
CA ALA A 6 2.89 -6.39 3.92
C ALA A 6 3.20 -5.00 4.51
N VAL A 7 3.11 -4.86 5.82
CA VAL A 7 3.34 -3.58 6.50
C VAL A 7 4.73 -3.04 6.21
N ASN A 8 5.76 -3.90 6.25
CA ASN A 8 7.14 -3.47 5.98
C ASN A 8 7.34 -3.02 4.53
N GLN A 9 6.68 -3.65 3.57
CA GLN A 9 6.72 -3.22 2.17
C GLN A 9 6.12 -1.83 2.02
N TRP A 10 4.98 -1.58 2.64
CA TRP A 10 4.33 -0.27 2.62
C TRP A 10 5.19 0.79 3.29
N GLN A 11 5.85 0.47 4.40
CA GLN A 11 6.73 1.42 5.08
C GLN A 11 7.86 1.89 4.17
N HIS A 12 8.50 1.00 3.43
CA HIS A 12 9.53 1.35 2.47
C HIS A 12 9.01 2.25 1.36
N ILE A 13 7.88 1.90 0.79
CA ILE A 13 7.25 2.69 -0.28
C ILE A 13 6.84 4.06 0.23
N ARG A 14 6.24 4.11 1.42
CA ARG A 14 5.80 5.36 2.05
C ARG A 14 6.97 6.31 2.33
N GLU A 15 8.08 5.80 2.82
CA GLU A 15 9.29 6.59 3.06
C GLU A 15 9.80 7.19 1.75
N ASP A 16 9.83 6.40 0.68
CA ASP A 16 10.22 6.88 -0.64
C ASP A 16 9.28 7.97 -1.17
N LEU A 17 7.97 7.77 -1.03
CA LEU A 17 6.97 8.75 -1.44
C LEU A 17 7.07 10.06 -0.64
N HIS A 18 7.44 9.97 0.64
CA HIS A 18 7.63 11.16 1.48
C HIS A 18 8.83 12.01 1.04
N THR A 19 9.78 11.47 0.32
CA THR A 19 10.88 12.25 -0.26
C THR A 19 10.43 13.07 -1.45
N GLU A 20 9.39 12.62 -2.16
CA GLU A 20 8.89 13.25 -3.38
C GLU A 20 7.66 14.13 -3.14
N HIS A 21 6.92 13.87 -2.06
CA HIS A 21 5.63 14.53 -1.79
C HIS A 21 5.57 15.07 -0.36
N PRO A 22 4.93 16.23 -0.15
CA PRO A 22 4.75 16.77 1.21
C PRO A 22 3.78 15.90 2.02
N LYS A 23 3.90 15.94 3.34
CA LYS A 23 3.05 15.18 4.27
C LYS A 23 1.56 15.43 4.06
N SER A 24 1.18 16.65 3.65
CA SER A 24 -0.23 17.01 3.42
C SER A 24 -0.91 16.13 2.39
N VAL A 25 -0.17 15.57 1.43
CA VAL A 25 -0.71 14.64 0.43
C VAL A 25 -1.25 13.37 1.09
N PHE A 26 -0.62 12.92 2.18
CA PHE A 26 -0.98 11.67 2.87
C PHE A 26 -2.05 11.88 3.95
N MET A 27 -2.37 13.12 4.28
CA MET A 27 -3.34 13.43 5.32
C MET A 27 -4.78 13.54 4.82
N LEU A 28 -4.96 13.81 3.52
CA LEU A 28 -6.26 14.03 2.92
C LEU A 28 -6.50 13.06 1.76
N LYS A 29 -7.58 12.30 1.85
CA LYS A 29 -7.92 11.29 0.83
C LYS A 29 -8.01 11.88 -0.59
N HIS A 30 -8.61 13.06 -0.74
CA HIS A 30 -8.75 13.67 -2.06
C HIS A 30 -7.40 14.07 -2.67
N LYS A 31 -6.43 14.46 -1.84
CA LYS A 31 -5.07 14.75 -2.31
C LYS A 31 -4.34 13.47 -2.70
N MET A 32 -4.51 12.40 -1.93
CA MET A 32 -3.95 11.10 -2.31
C MET A 32 -4.48 10.64 -3.65
N LYS A 33 -5.78 10.73 -3.87
CA LYS A 33 -6.40 10.35 -5.15
C LYS A 33 -5.86 11.16 -6.32
N SER A 34 -5.72 12.47 -6.15
CA SER A 34 -5.31 13.35 -7.25
C SER A 34 -3.80 13.32 -7.52
N VAL A 35 -2.98 13.23 -6.49
CA VAL A 35 -1.51 13.27 -6.60
C VAL A 35 -0.93 11.87 -6.78
N LEU A 36 -1.30 10.93 -5.91
CA LEU A 36 -0.76 9.57 -5.92
C LEU A 36 -1.60 8.61 -6.77
N GLY A 37 -2.89 8.88 -6.92
CA GLY A 37 -3.81 8.03 -7.64
C GLY A 37 -4.36 6.87 -6.84
N PHE A 38 -4.10 6.81 -5.53
CA PHE A 38 -4.60 5.76 -4.66
C PHE A 38 -4.90 6.27 -3.25
N THR A 39 -5.68 5.49 -2.52
CA THR A 39 -5.87 5.65 -1.07
C THR A 39 -5.40 4.39 -0.36
N VAL A 40 -5.10 4.54 0.95
CA VAL A 40 -4.56 3.46 1.78
C VAL A 40 -5.61 3.03 2.78
N ARG A 41 -5.78 1.72 2.94
CA ARG A 41 -6.58 1.17 4.04
C ARG A 41 -5.86 0.00 4.68
N GLU A 42 -6.06 -0.13 5.99
CA GLU A 42 -5.55 -1.26 6.74
C GLU A 42 -6.52 -2.42 6.64
N HIS A 43 -5.97 -3.62 6.51
CA HIS A 43 -6.75 -4.86 6.49
C HIS A 43 -6.24 -5.78 7.57
N ASN A 44 -7.14 -6.21 8.45
CA ASN A 44 -6.84 -7.15 9.51
C ASN A 44 -7.66 -8.41 9.30
N GLU A 45 -7.00 -9.55 9.30
CA GLU A 45 -7.63 -10.84 9.15
C GLU A 45 -7.24 -11.74 10.31
N TRP A 46 -8.22 -12.43 10.88
CA TRP A 46 -8.00 -13.42 11.93
C TRP A 46 -7.96 -14.79 11.29
N ILE A 47 -6.79 -15.44 11.37
CA ILE A 47 -6.57 -16.75 10.76
C ILE A 47 -6.63 -17.82 11.86
N ILE A 48 -7.55 -18.77 11.68
CA ILE A 48 -7.78 -19.87 12.63
C ILE A 48 -7.13 -21.13 12.06
N LYS A 49 -6.22 -21.73 12.83
CA LYS A 49 -5.55 -22.99 12.50
C LYS A 49 -5.72 -23.99 13.62
N PRO A 50 -5.59 -25.32 13.34
CA PRO A 50 -5.71 -26.36 14.37
C PRO A 50 -4.72 -26.21 15.53
N ASP A 51 -3.54 -25.66 15.26
CA ASP A 51 -2.48 -25.46 16.24
C ASP A 51 -2.50 -24.08 16.92
N GLY A 52 -3.44 -23.24 16.55
CA GLY A 52 -3.60 -21.91 17.12
C GLY A 52 -4.17 -20.91 16.14
N SER A 53 -4.51 -19.75 16.66
CA SER A 53 -5.07 -18.63 15.86
C SER A 53 -4.13 -17.43 15.92
N TYR A 54 -4.05 -16.66 14.85
CA TYR A 54 -3.28 -15.42 14.82
C TYR A 54 -3.93 -14.37 13.95
N GLY A 55 -3.64 -13.10 14.25
CA GLY A 55 -4.07 -11.97 13.43
C GLY A 55 -3.04 -11.68 12.35
N GLU A 56 -3.51 -11.46 11.13
CA GLU A 56 -2.66 -11.01 10.03
C GLU A 56 -3.06 -9.59 9.65
N HIS A 57 -2.04 -8.72 9.57
CA HIS A 57 -2.21 -7.31 9.25
C HIS A 57 -1.55 -7.01 7.90
N SER A 58 -2.30 -6.40 7.00
CA SER A 58 -1.80 -6.00 5.69
C SER A 58 -2.30 -4.61 5.32
N ILE A 59 -1.67 -4.03 4.31
CA ILE A 59 -2.04 -2.72 3.78
C ILE A 59 -2.57 -2.91 2.37
N ARG A 60 -3.71 -2.29 2.07
CA ARG A 60 -4.30 -2.31 0.74
C ARG A 60 -4.29 -0.91 0.16
N LEU A 61 -3.82 -0.82 -1.08
CA LEU A 61 -3.81 0.42 -1.87
C LEU A 61 -4.89 0.31 -2.93
N ASP A 62 -5.90 1.16 -2.85
CA ASP A 62 -7.00 1.19 -3.82
C ASP A 62 -6.71 2.27 -4.85
N PHE A 63 -6.45 1.87 -6.09
CA PHE A 63 -6.11 2.78 -7.17
C PHE A 63 -7.35 3.24 -7.92
N TYR A 64 -7.35 4.51 -8.29
CA TYR A 64 -8.45 5.18 -9.00
C TYR A 64 -8.07 5.61 -10.42
N ASN A 65 -6.82 5.32 -10.83
CA ASN A 65 -6.29 5.71 -12.14
C ASN A 65 -5.38 4.59 -12.67
N GLU A 66 -5.72 4.03 -13.81
CA GLU A 66 -5.00 2.90 -14.42
C GLU A 66 -3.55 3.24 -14.74
N ARG A 67 -3.30 4.44 -15.26
CA ARG A 67 -1.94 4.87 -15.60
C ARG A 67 -1.07 4.97 -14.35
N LYS A 68 -1.58 5.55 -13.29
CA LYS A 68 -0.84 5.66 -12.02
C LYS A 68 -0.63 4.30 -11.37
N TYR A 69 -1.58 3.40 -11.50
CA TYR A 69 -1.45 2.01 -11.05
C TYR A 69 -0.29 1.31 -11.77
N THR A 70 -0.25 1.40 -13.10
CA THR A 70 0.81 0.80 -13.90
C THR A 70 2.18 1.38 -13.56
N MET A 71 2.26 2.70 -13.44
CA MET A 71 3.52 3.38 -13.08
C MET A 71 4.01 2.98 -11.69
N PHE A 72 3.08 2.84 -10.75
CA PHE A 72 3.41 2.39 -9.39
C PHE A 72 3.99 0.98 -9.39
N LEU A 73 3.36 0.06 -10.12
CA LEU A 73 3.85 -1.30 -10.26
C LEU A 73 5.25 -1.36 -10.84
N LEU A 74 5.53 -0.55 -11.87
CA LEU A 74 6.85 -0.48 -12.50
C LEU A 74 7.88 0.09 -11.53
N LYS A 75 7.54 1.16 -10.82
CA LYS A 75 8.48 1.82 -9.90
C LYS A 75 8.85 0.96 -8.70
N TYR A 76 7.89 0.23 -8.15
CA TYR A 76 8.08 -0.53 -6.91
C TYR A 76 8.04 -2.04 -7.10
N SER A 77 8.27 -2.53 -8.33
CA SER A 77 8.19 -3.96 -8.65
C SER A 77 9.11 -4.82 -7.78
N GLU A 78 10.31 -4.36 -7.48
CA GLU A 78 11.24 -5.12 -6.63
C GLU A 78 10.73 -5.29 -5.21
N ILE A 79 10.15 -4.23 -4.64
CA ILE A 79 9.61 -4.27 -3.28
C ILE A 79 8.36 -5.14 -3.23
N ILE A 80 7.46 -4.97 -4.21
CA ILE A 80 6.18 -5.69 -4.27
C ILE A 80 6.41 -7.18 -4.46
N ASN A 81 7.38 -7.57 -5.28
CA ASN A 81 7.65 -8.97 -5.63
C ASN A 81 8.58 -9.68 -4.63
N ARG A 82 9.12 -8.97 -3.64
CA ARG A 82 9.91 -9.62 -2.59
C ARG A 82 9.00 -10.47 -1.73
N THR A 83 9.37 -11.74 -1.59
CA THR A 83 8.73 -12.63 -0.62
C THR A 83 9.24 -12.26 0.77
N PRO A 84 8.35 -12.03 1.73
CA PRO A 84 8.77 -11.78 3.10
C PRO A 84 9.53 -12.97 3.71
#